data_bde1311b67b4be5f5f78f3b5cbd081f4
#
_entry.id   bde1311b67b4be5f5f78f3b5cbd081f4
#
_cell.length_a   1.000
_cell.length_b   1.000
_cell.length_c   1.000
_cell.angle_alpha   90.00
_cell.angle_beta   90.00
_cell.angle_gamma   90.00
#
_symmetry.space_group_name_H-M   'P 1'
#
loop_
_entity.id
_entity.type
_entity.pdbx_description
1 polymer ?
#
loop_
_entity_poly.entity_id
_entity_poly.type
_entity_poly.pdbx_seq_one_letter_code
_entity_poly.pdbx_strand_id
1 'polypeptide(L)'
;MRVLPLLLVLTAAGLSGAELATSKALGPMPVDLKPLPNEKTKLPWHMVNLWWSIPETPDFESLEIDVTISDDVDPAKLNLYIAPIGIGQLNDTNFYGGIQTNIGGNPVSDASPQGAYHKGKGAIFSRWGNKDLDTSFVRPAGNGLTEAAGYEGDFASGRRPFPWKAGTYTYAVRKLSYEKDNDGKEWTWVGAFLTEKSSGQTVFITSLKFPGRTLKFWGRHSAFIEIYGGKKVVIAELPKLEVRIGMPRINGQAVEVRKLQVNYPKNQGPASPAIMSTELAEGGKEVVCKLHNEILTRDKWYFPLLPVTPGAPPAPAK
;
A
#
# COMPACT_ATOMS: atom_id res chain seq x y z
N MET A 1 -18.25 -26.96 1.01
CA MET A 1 -17.69 -26.37 2.25
C MET A 1 -17.58 -24.88 2.01
N ARG A 2 -18.45 -24.09 2.65
CA ARG A 2 -18.45 -22.63 2.54
C ARG A 2 -17.44 -22.09 3.55
N VAL A 3 -16.38 -21.47 3.04
CA VAL A 3 -15.41 -20.75 3.87
C VAL A 3 -16.01 -19.37 4.15
N LEU A 4 -16.34 -19.12 5.42
CA LEU A 4 -16.77 -17.80 5.88
C LEU A 4 -15.61 -16.80 5.76
N PRO A 5 -15.85 -15.59 5.26
CA PRO A 5 -14.85 -14.53 5.32
C PRO A 5 -14.72 -14.08 6.79
N LEU A 6 -13.50 -14.16 7.31
CA LEU A 6 -13.16 -13.62 8.63
C LEU A 6 -13.13 -12.10 8.54
N LEU A 7 -14.26 -11.48 8.85
CA LEU A 7 -14.37 -10.04 9.04
C LEU A 7 -13.69 -9.70 10.36
N LEU A 8 -12.46 -9.18 10.31
CA LEU A 8 -11.78 -8.70 11.50
C LEU A 8 -12.42 -7.39 11.96
N VAL A 9 -13.46 -7.49 12.78
CA VAL A 9 -14.02 -6.37 13.51
C VAL A 9 -13.10 -6.05 14.67
N LEU A 10 -12.24 -5.03 14.51
CA LEU A 10 -11.49 -4.45 15.60
C LEU A 10 -12.44 -3.60 16.44
N THR A 11 -12.97 -4.17 17.51
CA THR A 11 -13.62 -3.42 18.57
C THR A 11 -12.62 -2.46 19.21
N ALA A 12 -12.90 -1.19 19.13
CA ALA A 12 -12.19 -0.16 19.86
C ALA A 12 -12.54 -0.29 21.35
N ALA A 13 -11.69 -0.95 22.12
CA ALA A 13 -11.74 -0.86 23.57
C ALA A 13 -11.31 0.56 23.98
N GLY A 14 -12.22 1.30 24.57
CA GLY A 14 -11.98 2.61 25.13
C GLY A 14 -10.92 2.54 26.25
N LEU A 15 -9.81 3.22 26.06
CA LEU A 15 -8.86 3.52 27.10
C LEU A 15 -9.23 4.87 27.71
N SER A 16 -9.66 4.81 28.97
CA SER A 16 -9.89 5.96 29.85
C SER A 16 -8.62 6.80 30.03
N GLY A 17 -8.82 8.12 30.16
CA GLY A 17 -7.75 9.10 30.26
C GLY A 17 -6.74 8.82 31.38
N ALA A 18 -5.48 8.82 30.99
CA ALA A 18 -4.35 9.01 31.89
C ALA A 18 -3.26 9.79 31.14
N GLU A 19 -2.90 10.92 31.73
CA GLU A 19 -1.76 11.79 31.52
C GLU A 19 -0.96 11.70 30.22
N LEU A 20 -1.15 12.71 29.37
CA LEU A 20 -0.30 13.00 28.23
C LEU A 20 0.96 13.73 28.67
N ALA A 21 2.01 12.95 28.97
CA ALA A 21 3.35 13.48 29.02
C ALA A 21 3.74 14.03 27.63
N THR A 22 4.34 15.20 27.59
CA THR A 22 4.94 15.84 26.40
C THR A 22 5.73 14.82 25.59
N SER A 23 5.23 14.47 24.41
CA SER A 23 5.85 13.43 23.58
C SER A 23 7.10 13.99 22.90
N LYS A 24 8.26 13.65 23.42
CA LYS A 24 9.47 13.55 22.60
C LYS A 24 9.18 12.61 21.44
N ALA A 25 9.59 12.99 20.23
CA ALA A 25 9.57 12.06 19.09
C ALA A 25 10.16 10.73 19.56
N LEU A 26 9.37 9.66 19.45
CA LEU A 26 9.85 8.35 19.86
C LEU A 26 11.02 7.99 18.94
N GLY A 27 12.22 7.93 19.50
CA GLY A 27 13.41 7.49 18.78
C GLY A 27 13.21 6.11 18.14
N PRO A 28 14.11 5.70 17.25
CA PRO A 28 14.04 4.39 16.62
C PRO A 28 13.88 3.31 17.68
N MET A 29 12.99 2.35 17.42
CA MET A 29 12.77 1.25 18.34
C MET A 29 14.06 0.44 18.49
N PRO A 30 14.49 0.11 19.72
CA PRO A 30 15.63 -0.78 19.91
C PRO A 30 15.39 -2.07 19.15
N VAL A 31 16.34 -2.44 18.33
CA VAL A 31 16.30 -3.65 17.53
C VAL A 31 17.47 -4.52 17.94
N ASP A 32 17.18 -5.67 18.53
CA ASP A 32 18.18 -6.67 18.85
C ASP A 32 18.28 -7.66 17.68
N LEU A 33 19.42 -7.65 16.99
CA LEU A 33 19.67 -8.48 15.81
C LEU A 33 20.23 -9.82 16.26
N LYS A 34 19.53 -10.91 15.98
CA LYS A 34 19.99 -12.28 16.23
C LYS A 34 20.39 -12.97 14.93
N PRO A 35 21.50 -13.73 14.93
CA PRO A 35 21.86 -14.56 13.77
C PRO A 35 20.76 -15.59 13.49
N LEU A 36 20.52 -15.87 12.20
CA LEU A 36 19.41 -16.69 11.74
C LEU A 36 19.78 -18.13 11.45
N PRO A 37 18.85 -19.06 11.66
CA PRO A 37 18.97 -20.38 11.07
C PRO A 37 18.87 -20.29 9.53
N ASN A 38 19.68 -21.09 8.82
CA ASN A 38 19.65 -21.23 7.35
C ASN A 38 18.38 -21.95 6.85
N GLU A 39 17.31 -21.96 7.62
CA GLU A 39 16.07 -22.63 7.29
C GLU A 39 15.13 -21.74 6.49
N LYS A 40 14.47 -22.34 5.51
CA LYS A 40 13.42 -21.68 4.73
C LYS A 40 12.22 -21.37 5.61
N THR A 41 11.92 -20.10 5.76
CA THR A 41 10.87 -19.58 6.64
C THR A 41 9.74 -18.95 5.81
N LYS A 42 8.51 -19.16 6.24
CA LYS A 42 7.35 -18.47 5.68
C LYS A 42 7.21 -17.11 6.35
N LEU A 43 7.24 -16.06 5.53
CA LEU A 43 7.04 -14.70 6.00
C LEU A 43 5.55 -14.35 6.15
N PRO A 44 5.22 -13.32 6.94
CA PRO A 44 3.90 -12.70 6.92
C PRO A 44 3.59 -12.13 5.53
N TRP A 45 2.31 -12.00 5.22
CA TRP A 45 1.89 -11.34 3.97
C TRP A 45 2.44 -9.92 3.93
N HIS A 46 2.12 -9.11 4.95
CA HIS A 46 2.73 -7.81 5.11
C HIS A 46 3.84 -7.88 6.15
N MET A 47 5.01 -7.38 5.83
CA MET A 47 6.11 -7.28 6.79
C MET A 47 5.98 -6.06 7.67
N VAL A 48 5.36 -5.01 7.15
CA VAL A 48 5.01 -3.78 7.86
C VAL A 48 3.79 -3.13 7.24
N ASN A 49 2.92 -2.58 8.07
CA ASN A 49 1.86 -1.67 7.68
C ASN A 49 2.06 -0.32 8.36
N LEU A 50 1.88 0.74 7.60
CA LEU A 50 1.83 2.12 8.06
C LEU A 50 0.38 2.58 7.97
N TRP A 51 -0.15 3.18 9.03
CA TRP A 51 -1.51 3.69 9.06
C TRP A 51 -1.52 5.17 9.31
N TRP A 52 -2.03 5.94 8.35
CA TRP A 52 -2.20 7.38 8.45
C TRP A 52 -3.63 7.74 8.83
N SER A 53 -3.78 8.73 9.68
CA SER A 53 -5.03 9.45 9.89
C SER A 53 -4.83 10.90 9.42
N ILE A 54 -5.55 11.26 8.38
CA ILE A 54 -5.52 12.56 7.71
C ILE A 54 -6.95 13.08 7.59
N PRO A 55 -7.17 14.37 7.30
CA PRO A 55 -8.51 14.89 7.04
C PRO A 55 -9.20 14.18 5.87
N GLU A 56 -10.50 13.97 5.97
CA GLU A 56 -11.31 13.57 4.82
C GLU A 56 -11.29 14.67 3.75
N THR A 57 -11.30 14.29 2.49
CA THR A 57 -11.31 15.22 1.36
C THR A 57 -12.58 14.99 0.54
N PRO A 58 -13.58 15.88 0.62
CA PRO A 58 -14.87 15.70 -0.05
C PRO A 58 -14.77 15.79 -1.58
N ASP A 59 -13.85 16.62 -2.08
CA ASP A 59 -13.64 16.83 -3.51
C ASP A 59 -12.24 16.34 -3.91
N PHE A 60 -12.10 15.02 -3.97
CA PHE A 60 -10.86 14.37 -4.29
C PHE A 60 -10.54 14.52 -5.79
N GLU A 61 -9.33 15.03 -6.08
CA GLU A 61 -8.77 15.10 -7.43
C GLU A 61 -7.50 14.25 -7.57
N SER A 62 -6.64 14.20 -6.52
CA SER A 62 -5.41 13.39 -6.54
C SER A 62 -4.91 12.99 -5.16
N LEU A 63 -4.20 11.86 -5.10
CA LEU A 63 -3.35 11.45 -3.99
C LEU A 63 -1.97 11.10 -4.55
N GLU A 64 -0.93 11.65 -3.95
CA GLU A 64 0.46 11.43 -4.37
C GLU A 64 1.31 11.07 -3.16
N ILE A 65 2.14 10.04 -3.32
CA ILE A 65 3.08 9.58 -2.28
C ILE A 65 4.42 9.28 -2.94
N ASP A 66 5.48 9.86 -2.40
CA ASP A 66 6.83 9.57 -2.85
C ASP A 66 7.34 8.27 -2.21
N VAL A 67 8.04 7.48 -3.00
CA VAL A 67 8.69 6.23 -2.57
C VAL A 67 10.13 6.25 -3.02
N THR A 68 11.06 6.08 -2.08
CA THR A 68 12.48 5.93 -2.38
C THR A 68 12.92 4.51 -2.07
N ILE A 69 13.69 3.91 -2.97
CA ILE A 69 14.22 2.56 -2.87
C ILE A 69 15.74 2.66 -2.94
N SER A 70 16.42 2.17 -1.90
CA SER A 70 17.89 2.32 -1.78
C SER A 70 18.68 1.50 -2.81
N ASP A 71 18.18 0.31 -3.14
CA ASP A 71 18.90 -0.66 -3.94
C ASP A 71 18.01 -1.36 -4.95
N ASP A 72 18.62 -1.85 -6.02
CA ASP A 72 17.91 -2.67 -6.99
C ASP A 72 17.54 -4.03 -6.41
N VAL A 73 16.30 -4.45 -6.67
CA VAL A 73 15.81 -5.76 -6.29
C VAL A 73 15.69 -6.66 -7.52
N ASP A 74 16.37 -7.81 -7.46
CA ASP A 74 16.29 -8.81 -8.51
C ASP A 74 14.94 -9.57 -8.46
N PRO A 75 14.10 -9.46 -9.50
CA PRO A 75 12.80 -10.14 -9.55
C PRO A 75 12.91 -11.67 -9.55
N ALA A 76 14.06 -12.25 -9.91
CA ALA A 76 14.27 -13.69 -9.85
C ALA A 76 14.45 -14.18 -8.40
N LYS A 77 14.94 -13.32 -7.52
CA LYS A 77 15.27 -13.65 -6.13
C LYS A 77 14.16 -13.31 -5.14
N LEU A 78 13.43 -12.22 -5.36
CA LEU A 78 12.48 -11.71 -4.39
C LEU A 78 11.20 -11.19 -5.03
N ASN A 79 10.06 -11.69 -4.55
CA ASN A 79 8.75 -11.14 -4.84
C ASN A 79 8.43 -10.03 -3.83
N LEU A 80 8.87 -8.81 -4.12
CA LEU A 80 8.65 -7.65 -3.27
C LEU A 80 7.50 -6.80 -3.81
N TYR A 81 6.60 -6.39 -2.92
CA TYR A 81 5.57 -5.40 -3.18
C TYR A 81 5.72 -4.23 -2.22
N ILE A 82 5.89 -3.04 -2.76
CA ILE A 82 5.90 -1.78 -2.03
C ILE A 82 4.61 -1.05 -2.43
N ALA A 83 3.67 -0.98 -1.50
CA ALA A 83 2.38 -0.34 -1.69
C ALA A 83 2.31 0.97 -0.89
N PRO A 84 2.68 2.13 -1.48
CA PRO A 84 2.48 3.43 -0.83
C PRO A 84 1.00 3.72 -0.56
N ILE A 85 0.11 3.07 -1.31
CA ILE A 85 -1.31 3.02 -1.01
C ILE A 85 -1.67 1.55 -0.78
N GLY A 86 -1.62 1.12 0.46
CA GLY A 86 -1.99 -0.24 0.87
C GLY A 86 -3.50 -0.42 1.05
N ILE A 87 -4.16 0.61 1.55
CA ILE A 87 -5.61 0.79 1.55
C ILE A 87 -5.89 2.29 1.47
N GLY A 88 -6.62 2.68 0.44
CA GLY A 88 -7.33 3.94 0.33
C GLY A 88 -8.81 3.68 0.10
N GLN A 89 -9.66 4.67 0.27
CA GLN A 89 -11.08 4.56 -0.01
C GLN A 89 -11.58 5.82 -0.72
N LEU A 90 -12.21 5.62 -1.87
CA LEU A 90 -12.93 6.66 -2.61
C LEU A 90 -14.42 6.30 -2.61
N ASN A 91 -15.23 7.20 -2.04
CA ASN A 91 -16.60 6.91 -1.65
C ASN A 91 -16.60 5.63 -0.79
N ASP A 92 -17.36 4.61 -1.12
CA ASP A 92 -17.39 3.35 -0.37
C ASP A 92 -16.55 2.23 -1.00
N THR A 93 -15.61 2.60 -1.90
CA THR A 93 -14.79 1.65 -2.63
C THR A 93 -13.34 1.71 -2.20
N ASN A 94 -12.85 0.62 -1.64
CA ASN A 94 -11.45 0.48 -1.28
C ASN A 94 -10.58 0.23 -2.51
N PHE A 95 -9.35 0.75 -2.47
CA PHE A 95 -8.34 0.55 -3.51
C PHE A 95 -6.95 0.48 -2.90
N TYR A 96 -6.01 -0.06 -3.67
CA TYR A 96 -4.59 -0.12 -3.31
C TYR A 96 -3.72 -0.06 -4.56
N GLY A 97 -2.45 0.29 -4.38
CA GLY A 97 -1.52 0.34 -5.49
C GLY A 97 -0.08 0.62 -5.08
N GLY A 98 0.82 0.29 -6.00
CA GLY A 98 2.26 0.46 -5.80
C GLY A 98 3.07 -0.23 -6.88
N ILE A 99 4.27 -0.67 -6.51
CA ILE A 99 5.24 -1.32 -7.40
C ILE A 99 5.57 -2.73 -6.92
N GLN A 100 5.74 -3.64 -7.87
CA GLN A 100 6.08 -5.04 -7.61
C GLN A 100 7.31 -5.46 -8.42
N THR A 101 8.09 -6.40 -7.88
CA THR A 101 9.20 -7.03 -8.63
C THR A 101 8.72 -7.99 -9.71
N ASN A 102 7.57 -8.63 -9.50
CA ASN A 102 6.94 -9.52 -10.47
C ASN A 102 5.45 -9.20 -10.56
N ILE A 103 5.03 -8.59 -11.66
CA ILE A 103 3.62 -8.40 -11.96
C ILE A 103 3.09 -9.59 -12.76
N GLY A 104 1.83 -9.95 -12.51
CA GLY A 104 1.11 -10.97 -13.26
C GLY A 104 -0.22 -10.42 -13.76
N GLY A 105 -0.89 -11.15 -14.62
CA GLY A 105 -2.21 -10.80 -15.16
C GLY A 105 -2.36 -11.19 -16.61
N ASN A 106 -3.53 -10.93 -17.18
CA ASN A 106 -3.83 -11.21 -18.56
C ASN A 106 -3.50 -10.01 -19.44
N PRO A 107 -2.81 -10.19 -20.58
CA PRO A 107 -2.71 -9.14 -21.59
C PRO A 107 -4.11 -8.72 -22.07
N VAL A 108 -4.28 -7.43 -22.35
CA VAL A 108 -5.58 -6.90 -22.82
C VAL A 108 -6.05 -7.56 -24.12
N SER A 109 -5.11 -8.01 -24.94
CA SER A 109 -5.36 -8.66 -26.23
C SER A 109 -5.65 -10.15 -26.15
N ASP A 110 -5.48 -10.76 -24.97
CA ASP A 110 -5.61 -12.20 -24.79
C ASP A 110 -6.87 -12.53 -23.98
N ALA A 111 -7.88 -13.05 -24.66
CA ALA A 111 -9.10 -13.57 -24.03
C ALA A 111 -8.88 -14.91 -23.31
N SER A 112 -7.65 -15.41 -23.22
CA SER A 112 -7.32 -16.64 -22.51
C SER A 112 -7.54 -16.49 -21.01
N PRO A 113 -8.35 -17.32 -20.37
CA PRO A 113 -8.59 -17.28 -18.93
C PRO A 113 -7.39 -17.74 -18.09
N GLN A 114 -6.33 -18.22 -18.72
CA GLN A 114 -5.09 -18.63 -18.05
C GLN A 114 -4.03 -17.56 -18.28
N GLY A 115 -3.90 -16.67 -17.29
CA GLY A 115 -3.05 -15.50 -17.35
C GLY A 115 -1.63 -15.77 -17.81
N ALA A 116 -1.22 -15.09 -18.87
CA ALA A 116 0.19 -14.96 -19.20
C ALA A 116 0.85 -14.14 -18.07
N TYR A 117 1.58 -14.82 -17.20
CA TYR A 117 2.36 -14.14 -16.17
C TYR A 117 3.49 -13.35 -16.83
N HIS A 118 3.40 -12.05 -16.75
CA HIS A 118 4.58 -11.23 -17.01
C HIS A 118 5.54 -11.40 -15.84
N LYS A 119 6.73 -11.95 -16.09
CA LYS A 119 7.77 -12.01 -15.08
C LYS A 119 8.60 -10.76 -15.18
N GLY A 120 8.59 -9.93 -14.17
CA GLY A 120 9.40 -8.73 -14.11
C GLY A 120 8.72 -7.57 -13.39
N LYS A 121 9.50 -6.54 -13.19
CA LYS A 121 9.09 -5.35 -12.44
C LYS A 121 7.94 -4.60 -13.11
N GLY A 122 7.06 -4.04 -12.30
CA GLY A 122 5.96 -3.23 -12.78
C GLY A 122 5.25 -2.48 -11.67
N ALA A 123 4.19 -1.81 -12.06
CA ALA A 123 3.30 -1.10 -11.16
C ALA A 123 1.87 -1.65 -11.26
N ILE A 124 1.12 -1.54 -10.18
CA ILE A 124 -0.22 -2.10 -10.02
C ILE A 124 -1.15 -1.07 -9.40
N PHE A 125 -2.41 -1.08 -9.82
CA PHE A 125 -3.51 -0.38 -9.20
C PHE A 125 -4.74 -1.28 -9.18
N SER A 126 -5.35 -1.45 -8.02
CA SER A 126 -6.45 -2.40 -7.78
C SER A 126 -7.55 -1.76 -6.94
N ARG A 127 -8.79 -2.23 -7.14
CA ARG A 127 -9.94 -1.87 -6.31
C ARG A 127 -10.74 -3.12 -5.94
N TRP A 128 -11.39 -3.08 -4.79
CA TRP A 128 -12.36 -4.10 -4.37
C TRP A 128 -13.79 -3.76 -4.80
N GLY A 129 -14.69 -4.67 -4.53
CA GLY A 129 -16.13 -4.51 -4.79
C GLY A 129 -16.53 -4.84 -6.23
N ASN A 130 -15.74 -5.67 -6.91
CA ASN A 130 -16.04 -6.18 -8.26
C ASN A 130 -16.70 -7.57 -8.16
N LYS A 131 -17.97 -7.63 -7.75
CA LYS A 131 -18.69 -8.87 -7.47
C LYS A 131 -18.75 -9.85 -8.64
N ASP A 132 -18.76 -9.33 -9.86
CA ASP A 132 -18.91 -10.11 -11.08
C ASP A 132 -17.57 -10.41 -11.74
N LEU A 133 -16.46 -10.12 -11.08
CA LEU A 133 -15.10 -10.26 -11.60
C LEU A 133 -14.94 -9.59 -12.98
N ASP A 134 -15.61 -8.47 -13.17
CA ASP A 134 -15.73 -7.78 -14.44
C ASP A 134 -14.51 -6.87 -14.70
N THR A 135 -13.81 -7.11 -15.80
CA THR A 135 -12.69 -6.27 -16.23
C THR A 135 -13.12 -4.94 -16.87
N SER A 136 -14.42 -4.71 -17.12
CA SER A 136 -14.94 -3.42 -17.60
C SER A 136 -14.68 -2.27 -16.63
N PHE A 137 -14.34 -2.56 -15.37
CA PHE A 137 -13.88 -1.60 -14.39
C PHE A 137 -12.42 -1.18 -14.55
N VAL A 138 -11.70 -1.76 -15.52
CA VAL A 138 -10.26 -1.53 -15.73
C VAL A 138 -10.02 -1.03 -17.15
N ARG A 139 -9.27 0.08 -17.28
CA ARG A 139 -8.71 0.54 -18.56
C ARG A 139 -7.18 0.54 -18.46
N PRO A 140 -6.52 -0.54 -18.86
CA PRO A 140 -5.07 -0.63 -18.75
C PRO A 140 -4.37 0.24 -19.81
N ALA A 141 -3.08 0.49 -19.61
CA ALA A 141 -2.21 1.00 -20.66
C ALA A 141 -2.09 -0.01 -21.81
N GLY A 142 -1.67 0.42 -23.00
CA GLY A 142 -1.61 -0.42 -24.18
C GLY A 142 -0.75 -1.69 -24.06
N ASN A 143 0.26 -1.69 -23.17
CA ASN A 143 1.07 -2.85 -22.80
C ASN A 143 0.75 -3.37 -21.38
N GLY A 144 -0.40 -3.00 -20.85
CA GLY A 144 -0.84 -3.37 -19.51
C GLY A 144 -1.44 -4.76 -19.44
N LEU A 145 -1.58 -5.22 -18.20
CA LEU A 145 -2.22 -6.48 -17.84
C LEU A 145 -3.46 -6.15 -17.00
N THR A 146 -4.46 -7.02 -17.07
CA THR A 146 -5.66 -6.93 -16.23
C THR A 146 -5.83 -8.21 -15.43
N GLU A 147 -6.44 -8.07 -14.26
CA GLU A 147 -6.89 -9.19 -13.45
C GLU A 147 -8.18 -8.82 -12.74
N ALA A 148 -9.12 -9.76 -12.74
CA ALA A 148 -10.27 -9.74 -11.86
C ALA A 148 -10.38 -11.10 -11.19
N ALA A 149 -10.42 -11.14 -9.86
CA ALA A 149 -10.41 -12.38 -9.11
C ALA A 149 -11.06 -12.20 -7.73
N GLY A 150 -11.34 -13.30 -7.06
CA GLY A 150 -12.01 -13.34 -5.76
C GLY A 150 -11.15 -13.92 -4.64
N TYR A 151 -9.88 -14.22 -4.86
CA TYR A 151 -9.03 -14.86 -3.85
C TYR A 151 -8.58 -13.96 -2.69
N GLU A 152 -8.64 -12.62 -2.88
CA GLU A 152 -8.41 -11.59 -1.85
C GLU A 152 -9.69 -10.80 -1.53
N GLY A 153 -10.86 -11.36 -1.85
CA GLY A 153 -12.12 -10.64 -2.00
C GLY A 153 -12.24 -10.12 -3.42
N ASP A 154 -13.47 -9.96 -3.92
CA ASP A 154 -13.74 -9.60 -5.32
C ASP A 154 -13.05 -8.29 -5.70
N PHE A 155 -12.05 -8.36 -6.57
CA PHE A 155 -11.26 -7.21 -6.99
C PHE A 155 -11.10 -7.13 -8.51
N ALA A 156 -10.80 -5.93 -9.00
CA ALA A 156 -10.32 -5.66 -10.34
C ALA A 156 -9.00 -4.88 -10.26
N SER A 157 -8.05 -5.24 -11.11
CA SER A 157 -6.68 -4.72 -11.11
C SER A 157 -6.20 -4.44 -12.52
N GLY A 158 -5.50 -3.32 -12.69
CA GLY A 158 -4.68 -3.08 -13.86
C GLY A 158 -3.21 -2.96 -13.46
N ARG A 159 -2.34 -3.48 -14.33
CA ARG A 159 -0.91 -3.55 -14.08
C ARG A 159 -0.16 -3.14 -15.33
N ARG A 160 1.03 -2.56 -15.14
CA ARG A 160 1.90 -2.17 -16.25
C ARG A 160 3.34 -2.60 -16.00
N PRO A 161 3.98 -3.31 -16.97
CA PRO A 161 5.42 -3.53 -16.93
C PRO A 161 6.17 -2.19 -16.86
N PHE A 162 7.07 -2.09 -15.91
CA PHE A 162 7.94 -0.92 -15.72
C PHE A 162 9.21 -1.35 -14.98
N PRO A 163 10.40 -1.21 -15.59
CA PRO A 163 11.65 -1.72 -15.04
C PRO A 163 12.25 -0.75 -14.00
N TRP A 164 11.48 -0.47 -12.94
CA TRP A 164 11.94 0.40 -11.87
C TRP A 164 13.24 -0.14 -11.21
N LYS A 165 14.06 0.79 -10.74
CA LYS A 165 15.36 0.54 -10.10
C LYS A 165 15.42 1.25 -8.76
N ALA A 166 16.58 1.20 -8.11
CA ALA A 166 16.91 2.09 -7.01
C ALA A 166 16.68 3.55 -7.44
N GLY A 167 16.04 4.36 -6.58
CA GLY A 167 15.69 5.72 -6.89
C GLY A 167 14.39 6.17 -6.22
N THR A 168 13.98 7.38 -6.51
CA THR A 168 12.76 7.99 -5.96
C THR A 168 11.70 8.11 -7.03
N TYR A 169 10.49 7.66 -6.68
CA TYR A 169 9.31 7.67 -7.52
C TYR A 169 8.15 8.36 -6.82
N THR A 170 7.30 9.04 -7.56
CA THR A 170 5.99 9.46 -7.09
C THR A 170 4.94 8.48 -7.62
N TYR A 171 4.29 7.77 -6.73
CA TYR A 171 3.08 7.01 -7.05
C TYR A 171 1.87 7.93 -6.85
N ALA A 172 1.09 8.11 -7.91
CA ALA A 172 -0.05 9.02 -7.90
C ALA A 172 -1.32 8.34 -8.38
N VAL A 173 -2.45 8.65 -7.75
CA VAL A 173 -3.78 8.35 -8.27
C VAL A 173 -4.51 9.68 -8.52
N ARG A 174 -5.16 9.81 -9.70
CA ARG A 174 -5.77 11.06 -10.15
C ARG A 174 -7.10 10.80 -10.79
N LYS A 175 -8.07 11.64 -10.50
CA LYS A 175 -9.35 11.69 -11.20
C LYS A 175 -9.10 12.06 -12.68
N LEU A 176 -9.73 11.33 -13.59
CA LEU A 176 -9.55 11.52 -15.03
C LEU A 176 -10.82 12.03 -15.69
N SER A 177 -11.82 11.17 -15.77
CA SER A 177 -13.04 11.43 -16.52
C SER A 177 -14.25 10.86 -15.79
N TYR A 178 -15.38 11.39 -16.16
CA TYR A 178 -16.70 11.01 -15.67
C TYR A 178 -17.49 10.36 -16.81
N GLU A 179 -18.32 9.40 -16.47
CA GLU A 179 -19.27 8.80 -17.39
C GLU A 179 -20.57 8.39 -16.68
N LYS A 180 -21.63 8.21 -17.46
CA LYS A 180 -22.85 7.52 -17.05
C LYS A 180 -22.92 6.20 -17.80
N ASP A 181 -23.31 5.14 -17.10
CA ASP A 181 -23.63 3.88 -17.75
C ASP A 181 -25.04 3.90 -18.36
N ASN A 182 -25.44 2.80 -18.99
CA ASN A 182 -26.73 2.66 -19.66
C ASN A 182 -27.93 2.77 -18.69
N ASP A 183 -27.71 2.49 -17.41
CA ASP A 183 -28.70 2.60 -16.35
C ASP A 183 -28.73 3.98 -15.71
N GLY A 184 -27.93 4.91 -16.23
CA GLY A 184 -27.79 6.28 -15.74
C GLY A 184 -26.97 6.43 -14.47
N LYS A 185 -26.32 5.35 -14.00
CA LYS A 185 -25.45 5.38 -12.84
C LYS A 185 -24.15 6.12 -13.17
N GLU A 186 -23.74 6.98 -12.25
CA GLU A 186 -22.58 7.83 -12.40
C GLU A 186 -21.29 7.14 -11.96
N TRP A 187 -20.25 7.31 -12.75
CA TRP A 187 -18.95 6.73 -12.54
C TRP A 187 -17.83 7.70 -12.82
N THR A 188 -16.75 7.60 -12.05
CA THR A 188 -15.53 8.36 -12.29
C THR A 188 -14.36 7.39 -12.52
N TRP A 189 -13.62 7.64 -13.61
CA TRP A 189 -12.36 6.96 -13.86
C TRP A 189 -11.23 7.65 -13.08
N VAL A 190 -10.49 6.85 -12.32
CA VAL A 190 -9.32 7.28 -11.57
C VAL A 190 -8.11 6.55 -12.11
N GLY A 191 -7.12 7.28 -12.56
CA GLY A 191 -5.88 6.75 -13.12
C GLY A 191 -4.77 6.68 -12.10
N ALA A 192 -3.94 5.63 -12.21
CA ALA A 192 -2.70 5.52 -11.48
C ALA A 192 -1.50 5.83 -12.39
N PHE A 193 -0.52 6.52 -11.81
CA PHE A 193 0.69 6.99 -12.51
C PHE A 193 1.92 6.72 -11.63
N LEU A 194 3.04 6.48 -12.29
CA LEU A 194 4.35 6.40 -11.64
C LEU A 194 5.29 7.39 -12.31
N THR A 195 5.86 8.30 -11.53
CA THR A 195 6.83 9.30 -12.01
C THR A 195 8.19 9.00 -11.40
N GLU A 196 9.20 8.78 -12.22
CA GLU A 196 10.58 8.73 -11.79
C GLU A 196 11.09 10.14 -11.54
N LYS A 197 11.54 10.43 -10.31
CA LYS A 197 11.93 11.82 -9.93
C LYS A 197 13.20 12.29 -10.61
N SER A 198 14.13 11.40 -10.90
CA SER A 198 15.42 11.73 -11.52
C SER A 198 15.29 12.20 -12.97
N SER A 199 14.40 11.57 -13.73
CA SER A 199 14.17 11.87 -15.15
C SER A 199 12.94 12.74 -15.39
N GLY A 200 12.02 12.81 -14.41
CA GLY A 200 10.70 13.40 -14.58
C GLY A 200 9.75 12.56 -15.45
N GLN A 201 10.18 11.39 -15.92
CA GLN A 201 9.37 10.53 -16.75
C GLN A 201 8.16 10.01 -15.96
N THR A 202 6.97 10.25 -16.50
CA THR A 202 5.71 9.74 -15.94
C THR A 202 5.14 8.68 -16.85
N VAL A 203 4.74 7.55 -16.27
CA VAL A 203 4.03 6.49 -16.96
C VAL A 203 2.62 6.33 -16.38
N PHE A 204 1.62 6.21 -17.26
CA PHE A 204 0.26 5.83 -16.89
C PHE A 204 0.23 4.31 -16.67
N ILE A 205 -0.27 3.85 -15.53
CA ILE A 205 -0.34 2.43 -15.18
C ILE A 205 -1.64 1.83 -15.73
N THR A 206 -2.74 2.36 -15.26
CA THR A 206 -4.11 1.93 -15.57
C THR A 206 -5.10 2.95 -15.04
N SER A 207 -6.36 2.85 -15.41
CA SER A 207 -7.43 3.50 -14.66
C SER A 207 -8.48 2.51 -14.21
N LEU A 208 -9.12 2.83 -13.09
CA LEU A 208 -10.18 2.07 -12.47
C LEU A 208 -11.42 2.94 -12.30
N LYS A 209 -12.58 2.31 -12.35
CA LYS A 209 -13.89 2.93 -12.30
C LYS A 209 -14.42 2.97 -10.86
N PHE A 210 -14.78 4.14 -10.38
CA PHE A 210 -15.33 4.35 -9.02
C PHE A 210 -16.74 4.94 -9.10
N PRO A 211 -17.63 4.60 -8.14
CA PRO A 211 -19.01 5.09 -8.17
C PRO A 211 -19.08 6.58 -7.84
N GLY A 212 -19.97 7.29 -8.54
CA GLY A 212 -20.25 8.71 -8.35
C GLY A 212 -19.43 9.63 -9.23
N ARG A 213 -19.93 10.86 -9.39
CA ARG A 213 -19.29 11.95 -10.13
C ARG A 213 -18.27 12.70 -9.28
N THR A 214 -18.63 12.95 -8.02
CA THR A 214 -17.77 13.54 -7.01
C THR A 214 -17.19 12.43 -6.16
N LEU A 215 -15.89 12.47 -5.91
CA LEU A 215 -15.20 11.50 -5.12
C LEU A 215 -14.84 12.09 -3.76
N LYS A 216 -15.17 11.39 -2.70
CA LYS A 216 -14.74 11.67 -1.34
C LYS A 216 -13.63 10.70 -0.97
N PHE A 217 -12.47 11.22 -0.58
CA PHE A 217 -11.39 10.40 -0.03
C PHE A 217 -11.54 10.27 1.48
N TRP A 218 -11.49 9.04 1.96
CA TRP A 218 -11.58 8.74 3.39
C TRP A 218 -10.28 9.09 4.11
N GLY A 219 -10.40 9.71 5.29
CA GLY A 219 -9.27 10.24 6.05
C GLY A 219 -8.33 9.22 6.69
N ARG A 220 -8.56 7.93 6.47
CA ARG A 220 -7.67 6.87 6.93
C ARG A 220 -7.18 6.05 5.75
N HIS A 221 -5.87 5.93 5.59
CA HIS A 221 -5.29 5.03 4.60
C HIS A 221 -4.04 4.35 5.15
N SER A 222 -3.55 3.35 4.43
CA SER A 222 -2.33 2.65 4.80
C SER A 222 -1.35 2.57 3.66
N ALA A 223 -0.08 2.30 4.01
CA ALA A 223 0.92 1.73 3.12
C ALA A 223 1.43 0.42 3.70
N PHE A 224 1.98 -0.45 2.87
CA PHE A 224 2.63 -1.66 3.34
C PHE A 224 3.82 -2.07 2.47
N ILE A 225 4.66 -2.93 3.03
CA ILE A 225 5.70 -3.65 2.31
C ILE A 225 5.47 -5.14 2.55
N GLU A 226 5.48 -5.90 1.45
CA GLU A 226 5.16 -7.32 1.44
C GLU A 226 6.20 -8.11 0.63
N ILE A 227 6.53 -9.31 1.11
CA ILE A 227 7.14 -10.37 0.29
C ILE A 227 6.02 -11.37 -0.02
N TYR A 228 5.49 -11.28 -1.24
CA TYR A 228 4.29 -11.99 -1.65
C TYR A 228 4.56 -13.33 -2.34
N GLY A 229 3.47 -14.09 -2.57
CA GLY A 229 3.50 -15.36 -3.30
C GLY A 229 3.69 -16.59 -2.42
N GLY A 230 3.70 -16.45 -1.09
CA GLY A 230 3.65 -17.56 -0.13
C GLY A 230 4.84 -18.52 -0.15
N LYS A 231 5.90 -18.23 -0.92
CA LYS A 231 7.12 -19.03 -0.93
C LYS A 231 7.89 -18.84 0.37
N LYS A 232 8.47 -19.95 0.86
CA LYS A 232 9.44 -19.86 1.94
C LYS A 232 10.73 -19.23 1.45
N VAL A 233 11.32 -18.36 2.26
CA VAL A 233 12.58 -17.67 2.01
C VAL A 233 13.63 -18.06 3.02
N VAL A 234 14.90 -17.99 2.64
CA VAL A 234 16.03 -18.01 3.58
C VAL A 234 16.30 -16.57 3.97
N ILE A 235 16.07 -16.24 5.24
CA ILE A 235 16.13 -14.83 5.67
C ILE A 235 17.54 -14.26 5.49
N ALA A 236 18.58 -15.05 5.77
CA ALA A 236 19.98 -14.62 5.56
C ALA A 236 20.32 -14.25 4.10
N GLU A 237 19.52 -14.72 3.12
CA GLU A 237 19.67 -14.41 1.69
C GLU A 237 18.84 -13.20 1.25
N LEU A 238 18.01 -12.64 2.13
CA LEU A 238 17.24 -11.45 1.80
C LEU A 238 18.18 -10.24 1.60
N PRO A 239 17.88 -9.37 0.64
CA PRO A 239 18.64 -8.14 0.50
C PRO A 239 18.44 -7.24 1.72
N LYS A 240 19.48 -6.53 2.13
CA LYS A 240 19.31 -5.34 2.96
C LYS A 240 18.76 -4.23 2.07
N LEU A 241 17.59 -3.73 2.40
CA LEU A 241 16.89 -2.75 1.57
C LEU A 241 16.26 -1.68 2.46
N GLU A 242 16.46 -0.43 2.10
CA GLU A 242 15.75 0.70 2.70
C GLU A 242 14.68 1.20 1.71
N VAL A 243 13.44 1.30 2.21
CA VAL A 243 12.32 1.91 1.50
C VAL A 243 11.85 3.10 2.31
N ARG A 244 11.80 4.27 1.69
CA ARG A 244 11.22 5.48 2.30
C ARG A 244 9.87 5.75 1.68
N ILE A 245 8.88 6.00 2.53
CA ILE A 245 7.52 6.34 2.12
C ILE A 245 7.22 7.75 2.61
N GLY A 246 7.04 8.67 1.66
CA GLY A 246 6.75 10.07 1.92
C GLY A 246 5.37 10.29 2.53
N MET A 247 5.18 11.44 3.16
CA MET A 247 3.86 11.85 3.62
C MET A 247 2.94 12.13 2.43
N PRO A 248 1.65 11.78 2.53
CA PRO A 248 0.71 11.96 1.42
C PRO A 248 0.48 13.44 1.08
N ARG A 249 0.28 13.70 -0.20
CA ARG A 249 -0.25 14.96 -0.73
C ARG A 249 -1.60 14.68 -1.36
N ILE A 250 -2.62 15.46 -1.02
CA ILE A 250 -3.95 15.35 -1.60
C ILE A 250 -4.26 16.63 -2.37
N ASN A 251 -4.78 16.50 -3.58
CA ASN A 251 -5.07 17.61 -4.48
C ASN A 251 -3.86 18.56 -4.66
N GLY A 252 -2.63 17.96 -4.74
CA GLY A 252 -1.38 18.70 -4.87
C GLY A 252 -0.88 19.37 -3.59
N GLN A 253 -1.61 19.29 -2.48
CA GLN A 253 -1.26 19.93 -1.21
C GLN A 253 -0.78 18.91 -0.18
N ALA A 254 0.25 19.26 0.58
CA ALA A 254 0.63 18.50 1.76
C ALA A 254 -0.54 18.50 2.76
N VAL A 255 -0.84 17.32 3.31
CA VAL A 255 -1.92 17.17 4.28
C VAL A 255 -1.36 17.01 5.68
N GLU A 256 -2.11 17.50 6.67
CA GLU A 256 -1.80 17.28 8.06
C GLU A 256 -1.98 15.80 8.41
N VAL A 257 -0.90 15.11 8.75
CA VAL A 257 -0.96 13.75 9.27
C VAL A 257 -1.19 13.81 10.78
N ARG A 258 -2.42 13.58 11.21
CA ARG A 258 -2.83 13.67 12.62
C ARG A 258 -2.35 12.48 13.45
N LYS A 259 -2.17 11.34 12.81
CA LYS A 259 -1.71 10.11 13.43
C LYS A 259 -0.99 9.25 12.41
N LEU A 260 0.17 8.74 12.77
CA LEU A 260 0.89 7.74 12.02
C LEU A 260 1.25 6.58 12.94
N GLN A 261 0.84 5.38 12.56
CA GLN A 261 1.06 4.18 13.35
C GLN A 261 1.72 3.10 12.50
N VAL A 262 2.61 2.36 13.12
CA VAL A 262 3.22 1.15 12.57
C VAL A 262 2.53 -0.07 13.13
N ASN A 263 2.25 -1.03 12.27
CA ASN A 263 1.82 -2.37 12.62
C ASN A 263 2.72 -3.38 11.91
N TYR A 264 3.37 -4.24 12.67
CA TYR A 264 4.04 -5.43 12.17
C TYR A 264 3.09 -6.62 12.36
N PRO A 265 2.47 -7.14 11.30
CA PRO A 265 1.55 -8.25 11.44
C PRO A 265 2.25 -9.45 12.06
N LYS A 266 1.69 -9.94 13.16
CA LYS A 266 2.04 -11.28 13.65
C LYS A 266 1.43 -12.25 12.66
N ASN A 267 2.23 -13.06 12.04
CA ASN A 267 1.65 -14.10 11.23
C ASN A 267 0.79 -15.00 12.09
N GLN A 268 -0.11 -15.62 11.42
CA GLN A 268 -1.02 -16.66 11.86
C GLN A 268 -0.22 -17.88 12.39
N GLY A 269 0.59 -17.67 13.45
CA GLY A 269 1.40 -18.68 14.08
C GLY A 269 2.45 -18.09 15.03
N PRO A 270 2.97 -18.87 15.99
CA PRO A 270 3.79 -18.35 17.09
C PRO A 270 5.19 -17.85 16.71
N ALA A 271 5.59 -17.93 15.45
CA ALA A 271 6.97 -17.64 15.03
C ALA A 271 7.06 -16.87 13.72
N SER A 272 6.33 -15.76 13.59
CA SER A 272 6.60 -14.86 12.45
C SER A 272 7.89 -14.11 12.68
N PRO A 273 8.90 -14.33 11.84
CA PRO A 273 10.13 -13.57 11.96
C PRO A 273 9.86 -12.10 11.64
N ALA A 274 10.29 -11.25 12.55
CA ALA A 274 10.30 -9.81 12.31
C ALA A 274 11.58 -9.47 11.57
N ILE A 275 11.46 -9.06 10.32
CA ILE A 275 12.60 -8.71 9.46
C ILE A 275 12.57 -7.25 8.98
N MET A 276 11.61 -6.47 9.46
CA MET A 276 11.49 -5.05 9.14
C MET A 276 11.64 -4.20 10.40
N SER A 277 12.37 -3.09 10.29
CA SER A 277 12.33 -1.99 11.24
C SER A 277 11.79 -0.74 10.59
N THR A 278 11.28 0.19 11.40
CA THR A 278 10.61 1.38 10.91
C THR A 278 10.90 2.55 11.83
N GLU A 279 11.25 3.68 11.25
CA GLU A 279 11.50 4.92 11.97
C GLU A 279 10.94 6.12 11.17
N LEU A 280 10.69 7.21 11.84
CA LEU A 280 10.36 8.49 11.20
C LEU A 280 11.68 9.17 10.82
N ALA A 281 11.84 9.58 9.56
CA ALA A 281 13.00 10.32 9.12
C ALA A 281 13.10 11.68 9.85
N GLU A 282 14.30 12.22 9.91
CA GLU A 282 14.52 13.58 10.43
C GLU A 282 13.64 14.59 9.66
N GLY A 283 12.99 15.48 10.39
CA GLY A 283 12.02 16.42 9.83
C GLY A 283 10.63 15.86 9.57
N GLY A 284 10.38 14.57 9.85
CA GLY A 284 9.04 13.98 9.88
C GLY A 284 8.34 13.86 8.51
N LYS A 285 9.07 13.98 7.40
CA LYS A 285 8.49 14.00 6.03
C LYS A 285 8.38 12.63 5.38
N GLU A 286 9.06 11.63 5.92
CA GLU A 286 9.12 10.28 5.37
C GLU A 286 9.17 9.25 6.49
N VAL A 287 8.65 8.07 6.21
CA VAL A 287 8.85 6.87 7.03
C VAL A 287 9.90 6.00 6.38
N VAL A 288 10.95 5.68 7.13
CA VAL A 288 12.02 4.79 6.70
C VAL A 288 11.70 3.37 7.15
N CYS A 289 11.58 2.46 6.21
CA CYS A 289 11.35 1.04 6.43
C CYS A 289 12.60 0.28 5.97
N LYS A 290 13.23 -0.47 6.87
CA LYS A 290 14.45 -1.23 6.57
C LYS A 290 14.15 -2.73 6.59
N LEU A 291 14.39 -3.40 5.47
CA LEU A 291 14.41 -4.85 5.38
C LEU A 291 15.77 -5.37 5.83
N HIS A 292 15.75 -6.33 6.72
CA HIS A 292 16.94 -6.95 7.30
C HIS A 292 17.04 -8.42 6.84
N ASN A 293 18.27 -8.90 6.75
CA ASN A 293 18.56 -10.32 6.54
C ASN A 293 18.78 -11.08 7.86
N GLU A 294 18.21 -10.54 8.94
CA GLU A 294 18.29 -11.05 10.32
C GLU A 294 16.92 -10.95 10.98
N ILE A 295 16.66 -11.77 11.98
CA ILE A 295 15.42 -11.68 12.78
C ILE A 295 15.59 -10.62 13.85
N LEU A 296 14.64 -9.71 13.90
CA LEU A 296 14.59 -8.64 14.88
C LEU A 296 13.81 -9.12 16.10
N THR A 297 14.36 -8.89 17.28
CA THR A 297 13.60 -9.00 18.53
C THR A 297 12.88 -7.67 18.75
N ARG A 298 11.59 -7.71 19.05
CA ARG A 298 10.82 -6.49 19.34
C ARG A 298 9.79 -6.74 20.42
N ASP A 299 9.64 -5.74 21.29
CA ASP A 299 8.67 -5.77 22.37
C ASP A 299 7.28 -5.36 21.91
N LYS A 300 7.21 -4.51 20.89
CA LYS A 300 5.95 -3.94 20.39
C LYS A 300 5.76 -4.26 18.91
N TRP A 301 4.58 -4.75 18.59
CA TRP A 301 4.14 -5.04 17.21
C TRP A 301 3.28 -3.94 16.61
N TYR A 302 2.84 -3.01 17.44
CA TYR A 302 2.04 -1.86 17.07
C TYR A 302 2.44 -0.66 17.92
N PHE A 303 2.78 0.47 17.30
CA PHE A 303 3.21 1.68 18.01
C PHE A 303 2.99 2.94 17.17
N PRO A 304 2.80 4.12 17.80
CA PRO A 304 2.73 5.38 17.07
C PRO A 304 4.14 5.83 16.65
N LEU A 305 4.27 6.35 15.42
CA LEU A 305 5.45 7.10 14.96
C LEU A 305 5.24 8.62 15.13
N LEU A 306 4.00 9.08 14.92
CA LEU A 306 3.61 10.43 15.28
C LEU A 306 2.60 10.33 16.42
N PRO A 307 2.83 11.08 17.51
CA PRO A 307 1.85 11.16 18.58
C PRO A 307 0.53 11.74 18.03
N VAL A 308 -0.57 11.29 18.61
CA VAL A 308 -1.84 12.00 18.44
C VAL A 308 -1.66 13.36 19.06
N THR A 309 -1.70 14.43 18.27
CA THR A 309 -1.77 15.79 18.82
C THR A 309 -3.06 15.89 19.63
N PRO A 310 -3.03 16.11 20.95
CA PRO A 310 -4.25 16.25 21.71
C PRO A 310 -4.98 17.50 21.26
N GLY A 311 -6.19 17.31 20.75
CA GLY A 311 -7.18 18.36 20.71
C GLY A 311 -6.96 19.50 19.72
N ALA A 312 -7.05 19.22 18.40
CA ALA A 312 -7.80 20.16 17.59
C ALA A 312 -9.29 19.89 17.88
N PRO A 313 -10.08 20.87 18.31
CA PRO A 313 -11.50 20.68 18.48
C PRO A 313 -12.10 20.19 17.16
N PRO A 314 -13.14 19.32 17.18
CA PRO A 314 -13.83 18.96 15.95
C PRO A 314 -14.28 20.27 15.30
N ALA A 315 -14.02 20.38 13.99
CA ALA A 315 -14.50 21.51 13.21
C ALA A 315 -16.03 21.66 13.47
N PRO A 316 -16.54 22.86 13.70
CA PRO A 316 -17.94 23.05 13.99
C PRO A 316 -18.75 22.45 12.83
N ALA A 317 -19.67 21.57 13.19
CA ALA A 317 -20.66 21.06 12.26
C ALA A 317 -21.39 22.25 11.64
N LYS A 318 -21.33 22.38 10.32
CA LYS A 318 -22.15 23.30 9.56
C LYS A 318 -23.40 22.60 9.10
#